data_13f6fca1b52300c2ee47a9a72916578e
#
_entry.id   13f6fca1b52300c2ee47a9a72916578e
#
_cell.length_a   1.000
_cell.length_b   1.000
_cell.length_c   1.000
_cell.angle_alpha   90.00
_cell.angle_beta   90.00
_cell.angle_gamma   90.00
#
_symmetry.space_group_name_H-M   'P 1'
#
loop_
_entity.id
_entity.type
_entity.pdbx_description
1 polymer ?
#
loop_
_entity_poly.entity_id
_entity_poly.type
_entity_poly.pdbx_seq_one_letter_code
_entity_poly.pdbx_strand_id
1 'polypeptide(L)'
;MNYKEVLENLGYNLKDHGAYWRTNAVYRSGDNSTALQIYKDTGVWKDYVEDSQFMPFEALLKKTLNTNDGNVVKHYLKDNGVNIGVRIKQKYLLKEEKTYPEKALNKLVPHHDFYLDKGISKKTLEDFKCGLAMSGKMYQRVIFPIFRKDGRIHGFSGRKVTDDNRPKWLHMGRSSNWLFPYYNIKEVRDEIMKKESVHIVESVGDCLALYEKGVKNVLVSFGLNISPTFTSKLALLPIKKIFISFNNDNTASVNRGFEGAIKSIFKLVESMDFEKVYFIPPEENDFGEMNETQIEGYITECCNKTHQNSMSQVIKIAKEMMNRNKNGVNKSFTSSYNKLIKKNTFYYGNF
;
A
#
# COMPACT_ATOMS: atom_id res chain seq x y z
N MET A 1 -31.76 -9.91 0.09
CA MET A 1 -31.98 -10.76 -1.10
C MET A 1 -32.07 -12.19 -0.62
N ASN A 2 -33.08 -12.95 -1.06
CA ASN A 2 -33.15 -14.39 -0.76
C ASN A 2 -32.28 -15.16 -1.77
N TYR A 3 -30.99 -15.23 -1.49
CA TYR A 3 -30.03 -15.92 -2.37
C TYR A 3 -30.38 -17.40 -2.58
N LYS A 4 -30.96 -18.05 -1.56
CA LYS A 4 -31.33 -19.46 -1.61
C LYS A 4 -32.35 -19.72 -2.72
N GLU A 5 -33.46 -19.01 -2.69
CA GLU A 5 -34.55 -19.14 -3.67
C GLU A 5 -34.08 -18.88 -5.11
N VAL A 6 -33.28 -17.84 -5.31
CA VAL A 6 -32.70 -17.53 -6.64
C VAL A 6 -31.83 -18.68 -7.15
N LEU A 7 -31.01 -19.28 -6.29
CA LEU A 7 -30.14 -20.38 -6.65
C LEU A 7 -30.92 -21.68 -6.93
N GLU A 8 -31.92 -21.98 -6.09
CA GLU A 8 -32.78 -23.16 -6.28
C GLU A 8 -33.57 -23.06 -7.59
N ASN A 9 -34.10 -21.87 -7.92
CA ASN A 9 -34.76 -21.61 -9.21
C ASN A 9 -33.82 -21.77 -10.44
N LEU A 10 -32.52 -21.58 -10.24
CA LEU A 10 -31.47 -21.79 -11.25
C LEU A 10 -30.95 -23.24 -11.28
N GLY A 11 -31.54 -24.15 -10.48
CA GLY A 11 -31.19 -25.55 -10.46
C GLY A 11 -30.01 -25.92 -9.56
N TYR A 12 -29.58 -25.03 -8.68
CA TYR A 12 -28.55 -25.36 -7.71
C TYR A 12 -29.08 -26.22 -6.57
N ASN A 13 -28.42 -27.36 -6.30
CA ASN A 13 -28.73 -28.21 -5.16
C ASN A 13 -27.87 -27.80 -3.96
N LEU A 14 -28.41 -27.01 -3.04
CA LEU A 14 -27.69 -26.36 -1.97
C LEU A 14 -27.56 -27.29 -0.74
N LYS A 15 -26.34 -27.70 -0.41
CA LYS A 15 -26.03 -28.41 0.84
C LYS A 15 -25.63 -27.41 1.92
N ASP A 16 -26.29 -27.46 3.06
CA ASP A 16 -26.06 -26.54 4.18
C ASP A 16 -24.78 -26.86 4.95
N HIS A 17 -23.92 -25.85 5.12
CA HIS A 17 -22.68 -25.90 5.90
C HIS A 17 -22.59 -24.73 6.90
N GLY A 18 -23.70 -24.37 7.53
CA GLY A 18 -23.75 -23.28 8.51
C GLY A 18 -23.71 -21.89 7.85
N ALA A 19 -22.56 -21.23 7.78
CA ALA A 19 -22.44 -19.87 7.21
C ALA A 19 -22.53 -19.84 5.67
N TYR A 20 -22.40 -20.96 5.00
CA TYR A 20 -22.38 -21.07 3.54
C TYR A 20 -23.08 -22.34 3.03
N TRP A 21 -23.39 -22.35 1.75
CA TRP A 21 -23.82 -23.54 1.02
C TRP A 21 -22.68 -24.12 0.21
N ARG A 22 -22.69 -25.46 0.04
CA ARG A 22 -21.93 -26.17 -0.99
C ARG A 22 -22.86 -26.68 -2.07
N THR A 23 -22.41 -26.61 -3.32
CA THR A 23 -23.20 -27.09 -4.46
C THR A 23 -22.28 -27.40 -5.67
N ASN A 24 -22.85 -28.04 -6.68
CA ASN A 24 -22.20 -28.23 -7.98
C ASN A 24 -22.20 -26.93 -8.80
N ALA A 25 -21.33 -26.84 -9.80
CA ALA A 25 -21.26 -25.69 -10.70
C ALA A 25 -22.23 -25.90 -11.90
N VAL A 26 -23.49 -25.47 -11.73
CA VAL A 26 -24.54 -25.62 -12.76
C VAL A 26 -24.14 -25.01 -14.10
N TYR A 27 -23.51 -23.85 -14.10
CA TYR A 27 -23.10 -23.11 -15.30
C TYR A 27 -22.11 -23.85 -16.23
N ARG A 28 -21.48 -24.93 -15.74
CA ARG A 28 -20.56 -25.78 -16.51
C ARG A 28 -20.96 -27.25 -16.49
N SER A 29 -22.20 -27.54 -16.11
CA SER A 29 -22.73 -28.94 -16.00
C SER A 29 -21.88 -29.84 -15.08
N GLY A 30 -21.22 -29.22 -14.05
CA GLY A 30 -20.39 -29.97 -13.12
C GLY A 30 -21.21 -30.79 -12.15
N ASP A 31 -20.80 -32.03 -11.91
CA ASP A 31 -21.46 -32.99 -11.00
C ASP A 31 -20.92 -32.95 -9.55
N ASN A 32 -19.77 -32.37 -9.35
CA ASN A 32 -19.15 -32.25 -8.02
C ASN A 32 -19.96 -31.33 -7.09
N SER A 33 -20.72 -31.93 -6.17
CA SER A 33 -21.60 -31.23 -5.23
C SER A 33 -20.87 -30.35 -4.19
N THR A 34 -19.55 -30.30 -4.23
CA THR A 34 -18.73 -29.45 -3.33
C THR A 34 -17.89 -28.44 -4.09
N ALA A 35 -18.06 -28.34 -5.41
CA ALA A 35 -17.26 -27.46 -6.27
C ALA A 35 -17.42 -25.99 -5.90
N LEU A 36 -18.63 -25.53 -5.62
CA LEU A 36 -18.91 -24.15 -5.22
C LEU A 36 -19.13 -24.00 -3.73
N GLN A 37 -18.65 -22.89 -3.21
CA GLN A 37 -18.98 -22.39 -1.89
C GLN A 37 -19.66 -21.02 -2.04
N ILE A 38 -20.85 -20.84 -1.45
CA ILE A 38 -21.65 -19.60 -1.56
C ILE A 38 -22.04 -19.16 -0.15
N TYR A 39 -21.61 -17.97 0.28
CA TYR A 39 -21.95 -17.41 1.59
C TYR A 39 -23.41 -16.95 1.64
N LYS A 40 -24.12 -17.31 2.71
CA LYS A 40 -25.56 -17.10 2.85
C LYS A 40 -25.94 -15.63 3.03
N ASP A 41 -25.10 -14.85 3.69
CA ASP A 41 -25.34 -13.45 4.05
C ASP A 41 -25.00 -12.48 2.91
N THR A 42 -23.98 -12.79 2.13
CA THR A 42 -23.43 -11.90 1.10
C THR A 42 -23.66 -12.37 -0.33
N GLY A 43 -23.93 -13.65 -0.52
CA GLY A 43 -23.95 -14.29 -1.85
C GLY A 43 -22.58 -14.37 -2.50
N VAL A 44 -21.51 -13.94 -1.81
CA VAL A 44 -20.14 -14.10 -2.31
C VAL A 44 -19.83 -15.59 -2.48
N TRP A 45 -19.19 -15.94 -3.57
CA TRP A 45 -18.97 -17.34 -3.92
C TRP A 45 -17.57 -17.59 -4.47
N LYS A 46 -17.17 -18.86 -4.46
CA LYS A 46 -15.91 -19.34 -5.04
C LYS A 46 -16.14 -20.70 -5.69
N ASP A 47 -15.55 -20.90 -6.89
CA ASP A 47 -15.37 -22.21 -7.51
C ASP A 47 -13.97 -22.74 -7.15
N TYR A 48 -13.91 -23.90 -6.49
CA TYR A 48 -12.66 -24.53 -6.10
C TYR A 48 -11.99 -25.35 -7.22
N VAL A 49 -12.67 -25.47 -8.37
CA VAL A 49 -12.16 -26.22 -9.52
C VAL A 49 -11.59 -25.28 -10.58
N GLU A 50 -12.30 -24.20 -10.91
CA GLU A 50 -11.91 -23.29 -12.01
C GLU A 50 -11.29 -21.98 -11.52
N ASP A 51 -11.59 -21.53 -10.32
CA ASP A 51 -11.25 -20.18 -9.91
C ASP A 51 -10.70 -20.13 -8.48
N SER A 52 -9.61 -19.40 -8.30
CA SER A 52 -8.97 -19.24 -6.98
C SER A 52 -9.50 -18.06 -6.18
N GLN A 53 -10.39 -17.23 -6.75
CA GLN A 53 -10.85 -15.97 -6.13
C GLN A 53 -12.32 -16.03 -5.73
N PHE A 54 -12.66 -15.30 -4.66
CA PHE A 54 -14.05 -15.05 -4.29
C PHE A 54 -14.66 -13.99 -5.20
N MET A 55 -15.87 -14.27 -5.72
CA MET A 55 -16.59 -13.43 -6.67
C MET A 55 -17.95 -12.98 -6.11
N PRO A 56 -18.49 -11.82 -6.54
CA PRO A 56 -19.81 -11.36 -6.15
C PRO A 56 -20.91 -12.20 -6.78
N PHE A 57 -22.09 -12.24 -6.17
CA PHE A 57 -23.26 -13.01 -6.61
C PHE A 57 -23.66 -12.74 -8.06
N GLU A 58 -23.57 -11.47 -8.49
CA GLU A 58 -23.87 -11.09 -9.89
C GLU A 58 -23.01 -11.86 -10.91
N ALA A 59 -21.76 -12.13 -10.57
CA ALA A 59 -20.87 -12.91 -11.46
C ALA A 59 -21.31 -14.37 -11.57
N LEU A 60 -21.87 -14.97 -10.50
CA LEU A 60 -22.46 -16.31 -10.57
C LEU A 60 -23.68 -16.33 -11.49
N LEU A 61 -24.56 -15.35 -11.35
CA LEU A 61 -25.76 -15.24 -12.20
C LEU A 61 -25.38 -15.04 -13.66
N LYS A 62 -24.39 -14.21 -13.97
CA LYS A 62 -23.87 -14.04 -15.34
C LYS A 62 -23.36 -15.34 -15.93
N LYS A 63 -22.57 -16.11 -15.18
CA LYS A 63 -22.10 -17.44 -15.63
C LYS A 63 -23.27 -18.41 -15.85
N THR A 64 -24.23 -18.47 -14.91
CA THR A 64 -25.37 -19.40 -14.98
C THR A 64 -26.35 -19.08 -16.11
N LEU A 65 -26.60 -17.77 -16.33
CA LEU A 65 -27.47 -17.28 -17.41
C LEU A 65 -26.74 -17.17 -18.76
N ASN A 66 -25.47 -17.53 -18.81
CA ASN A 66 -24.59 -17.42 -19.96
C ASN A 66 -24.63 -16.03 -20.63
N THR A 67 -24.50 -14.98 -19.83
CA THR A 67 -24.57 -13.60 -20.29
C THR A 67 -23.49 -12.71 -19.65
N ASN A 68 -23.00 -11.73 -20.38
CA ASN A 68 -22.16 -10.67 -19.85
C ASN A 68 -22.96 -9.38 -19.55
N ASP A 69 -24.24 -9.32 -19.99
CA ASP A 69 -25.07 -8.13 -19.79
C ASP A 69 -25.71 -8.13 -18.38
N GLY A 70 -25.35 -7.13 -17.59
CA GLY A 70 -25.93 -6.91 -16.27
C GLY A 70 -27.43 -6.59 -16.26
N ASN A 71 -28.01 -6.15 -17.39
CA ASN A 71 -29.45 -5.88 -17.49
C ASN A 71 -30.23 -7.19 -17.57
N VAL A 72 -29.72 -8.22 -18.23
CA VAL A 72 -30.33 -9.56 -18.24
C VAL A 72 -30.42 -10.12 -16.82
N VAL A 73 -29.34 -10.00 -16.04
CA VAL A 73 -29.34 -10.41 -14.62
C VAL A 73 -30.36 -9.63 -13.81
N LYS A 74 -30.49 -8.31 -14.02
CA LYS A 74 -31.49 -7.46 -13.34
C LYS A 74 -32.91 -7.85 -13.69
N HIS A 75 -33.21 -8.12 -14.95
CA HIS A 75 -34.52 -8.58 -15.39
C HIS A 75 -34.86 -9.94 -14.76
N TYR A 76 -33.94 -10.89 -14.84
CA TYR A 76 -34.13 -12.21 -14.21
C TYR A 76 -34.45 -12.10 -12.72
N LEU A 77 -33.69 -11.29 -11.98
CA LEU A 77 -33.94 -11.09 -10.54
C LEU A 77 -35.31 -10.44 -10.29
N LYS A 78 -35.73 -9.47 -11.11
CA LYS A 78 -37.02 -8.81 -11.01
C LYS A 78 -38.18 -9.76 -11.29
N ASP A 79 -38.07 -10.58 -12.32
CA ASP A 79 -39.11 -11.51 -12.76
C ASP A 79 -39.32 -12.66 -11.76
N ASN A 80 -38.26 -12.98 -10.99
CA ASN A 80 -38.32 -13.98 -9.90
C ASN A 80 -38.67 -13.37 -8.53
N GLY A 81 -39.35 -12.22 -8.49
CA GLY A 81 -39.83 -11.59 -7.26
C GLY A 81 -38.72 -11.06 -6.35
N VAL A 82 -37.49 -11.12 -6.79
CA VAL A 82 -36.39 -10.51 -6.08
C VAL A 82 -36.47 -9.02 -6.33
N ASN A 83 -37.12 -8.31 -5.39
CA ASN A 83 -37.06 -6.87 -5.37
C ASN A 83 -35.58 -6.51 -5.31
N ILE A 84 -35.01 -6.15 -6.45
CA ILE A 84 -33.74 -5.44 -6.49
C ILE A 84 -34.13 -4.07 -5.93
N GLY A 85 -34.32 -4.03 -4.62
CA GLY A 85 -34.26 -2.75 -3.92
C GLY A 85 -32.98 -2.16 -4.47
N VAL A 86 -33.15 -1.07 -5.25
CA VAL A 86 -32.01 -0.31 -5.72
C VAL A 86 -31.07 -0.33 -4.54
N ARG A 87 -29.98 -1.14 -4.61
CA ARG A 87 -28.85 -0.85 -3.76
C ARG A 87 -28.52 0.56 -4.22
N ILE A 88 -29.21 1.50 -3.61
CA ILE A 88 -28.68 2.83 -3.46
C ILE A 88 -27.27 2.46 -3.06
N LYS A 89 -26.34 2.59 -4.03
CA LYS A 89 -24.90 2.49 -3.73
C LYS A 89 -24.84 3.17 -2.39
N GLN A 90 -24.75 2.34 -1.32
CA GLN A 90 -24.72 2.93 0.03
C GLN A 90 -23.67 3.98 -0.20
N LYS A 91 -24.15 5.22 -0.32
CA LYS A 91 -23.30 6.38 -0.51
C LYS A 91 -22.32 6.09 0.59
N TYR A 92 -21.12 5.64 0.21
CA TYR A 92 -20.12 5.32 1.21
C TYR A 92 -20.03 6.62 1.95
N LEU A 93 -20.85 6.74 3.01
CA LEU A 93 -20.69 7.78 4.00
C LEU A 93 -19.25 7.51 4.40
N LEU A 94 -18.35 8.29 3.83
CA LEU A 94 -16.95 8.23 4.18
C LEU A 94 -17.00 8.27 5.69
N LYS A 95 -16.83 7.09 6.33
CA LYS A 95 -16.82 7.02 7.80
C LYS A 95 -15.81 8.07 8.16
N GLU A 96 -16.27 9.13 8.82
CA GLU A 96 -15.38 10.21 9.21
C GLU A 96 -14.19 9.56 9.90
N GLU A 97 -13.01 9.79 9.38
CA GLU A 97 -11.82 9.21 9.97
C GLU A 97 -11.73 9.74 11.39
N LYS A 98 -11.62 8.84 12.35
CA LYS A 98 -11.45 9.22 13.75
C LYS A 98 -10.26 10.17 13.85
N THR A 99 -10.50 11.35 14.41
CA THR A 99 -9.45 12.34 14.68
C THR A 99 -9.23 12.49 16.18
N TYR A 100 -8.06 12.95 16.53
CA TYR A 100 -7.66 13.16 17.91
C TYR A 100 -7.21 14.61 18.07
N PRO A 101 -7.54 15.27 19.19
CA PRO A 101 -7.03 16.60 19.50
C PRO A 101 -5.53 16.53 19.83
N GLU A 102 -4.80 17.60 19.57
CA GLU A 102 -3.36 17.67 19.87
C GLU A 102 -3.04 17.42 21.35
N LYS A 103 -3.94 17.80 22.28
CA LYS A 103 -3.80 17.48 23.71
C LYS A 103 -3.63 16.00 24.02
N ALA A 104 -3.95 15.09 23.08
CA ALA A 104 -3.69 13.66 23.26
C ALA A 104 -2.19 13.36 23.39
N LEU A 105 -1.32 14.23 22.86
CA LEU A 105 0.15 14.12 22.94
C LEU A 105 0.68 14.40 24.35
N ASN A 106 -0.05 15.16 25.18
CA ASN A 106 0.36 15.48 26.56
C ASN A 106 0.51 14.25 27.46
N LYS A 107 0.01 13.09 27.01
CA LYS A 107 0.14 11.80 27.70
C LYS A 107 1.43 11.04 27.35
N LEU A 108 2.19 11.55 26.39
CA LEU A 108 3.45 10.94 26.00
C LEU A 108 4.58 11.50 26.85
N VAL A 109 5.52 10.63 27.23
CA VAL A 109 6.77 11.06 27.82
C VAL A 109 7.65 11.60 26.70
N PRO A 110 8.09 12.86 26.75
CA PRO A 110 8.92 13.44 25.71
C PRO A 110 10.29 12.74 25.68
N HIS A 111 10.75 12.49 24.47
CA HIS A 111 12.01 11.82 24.15
C HIS A 111 12.08 10.35 24.61
N HIS A 112 12.96 9.58 24.03
CA HIS A 112 13.31 8.26 24.48
C HIS A 112 14.71 7.89 23.98
N ASP A 113 15.49 7.26 24.81
CA ASP A 113 16.88 6.86 24.56
C ASP A 113 17.00 6.04 23.27
N PHE A 114 16.01 5.20 22.95
CA PHE A 114 15.98 4.40 21.73
C PHE A 114 16.37 5.15 20.44
N TYR A 115 15.95 6.41 20.29
CA TYR A 115 16.32 7.21 19.11
C TYR A 115 17.52 8.11 19.37
N LEU A 116 17.73 8.54 20.62
CA LEU A 116 18.92 9.29 21.02
C LEU A 116 20.17 8.43 20.83
N ASP A 117 20.12 7.15 21.24
CA ASP A 117 21.21 6.17 21.06
C ASP A 117 21.49 5.86 19.57
N LYS A 118 20.53 6.14 18.70
CA LYS A 118 20.68 6.05 17.23
C LYS A 118 21.18 7.35 16.60
N GLY A 119 21.58 8.33 17.38
CA GLY A 119 22.11 9.61 16.89
C GLY A 119 21.04 10.59 16.41
N ILE A 120 19.76 10.36 16.73
CA ILE A 120 18.69 11.33 16.43
C ILE A 120 18.62 12.36 17.55
N SER A 121 18.77 13.62 17.25
CA SER A 121 18.78 14.70 18.23
C SER A 121 17.42 14.93 18.90
N LYS A 122 17.44 15.48 20.12
CA LYS A 122 16.21 15.91 20.83
C LYS A 122 15.40 16.87 19.98
N LYS A 123 16.08 17.80 19.30
CA LYS A 123 15.42 18.77 18.42
C LYS A 123 14.61 18.08 17.32
N THR A 124 15.18 17.11 16.63
CA THR A 124 14.46 16.33 15.61
C THR A 124 13.26 15.61 16.22
N LEU A 125 13.41 14.98 17.38
CA LEU A 125 12.31 14.31 18.07
C LEU A 125 11.18 15.28 18.47
N GLU A 126 11.51 16.50 18.87
CA GLU A 126 10.57 17.58 19.16
C GLU A 126 9.86 18.09 17.91
N ASP A 127 10.59 18.29 16.80
CA ASP A 127 10.03 18.70 15.52
C ASP A 127 8.98 17.67 15.02
N PHE A 128 9.23 16.38 15.25
CA PHE A 128 8.29 15.29 14.95
C PHE A 128 7.17 15.11 16.00
N LYS A 129 7.18 15.88 17.10
CA LYS A 129 6.23 15.81 18.23
C LYS A 129 6.06 14.38 18.74
N CYS A 130 7.13 13.59 18.75
CA CYS A 130 7.10 12.22 19.20
C CYS A 130 7.30 12.09 20.72
N GLY A 131 6.89 10.95 21.27
CA GLY A 131 7.12 10.62 22.67
C GLY A 131 6.70 9.20 23.00
N LEU A 132 7.14 8.72 24.18
CA LEU A 132 6.88 7.35 24.63
C LEU A 132 5.49 7.23 25.24
N ALA A 133 4.71 6.25 24.77
CA ALA A 133 3.42 5.91 25.35
C ALA A 133 3.59 4.97 26.55
N MET A 134 3.08 5.39 27.71
CA MET A 134 3.15 4.64 28.98
C MET A 134 1.88 3.84 29.28
N SER A 135 0.90 3.81 28.36
CA SER A 135 -0.35 3.07 28.57
C SER A 135 -1.07 2.77 27.26
N GLY A 136 -2.10 1.92 27.32
CA GLY A 136 -3.01 1.61 26.23
C GLY A 136 -2.38 0.72 25.14
N LYS A 137 -3.01 0.72 23.94
CA LYS A 137 -2.57 -0.12 22.81
C LYS A 137 -1.15 0.15 22.34
N MET A 138 -0.67 1.37 22.58
CA MET A 138 0.66 1.82 22.17
C MET A 138 1.69 1.75 23.31
N TYR A 139 1.38 1.04 24.38
CA TYR A 139 2.28 0.89 25.53
C TYR A 139 3.69 0.48 25.11
N GLN A 140 4.69 1.17 25.67
CA GLN A 140 6.12 0.99 25.36
C GLN A 140 6.47 1.15 23.86
N ARG A 141 5.85 2.16 23.23
CA ARG A 141 6.21 2.57 21.88
C ARG A 141 6.50 4.06 21.83
N VAL A 142 7.52 4.44 21.10
CA VAL A 142 7.69 5.83 20.67
C VAL A 142 6.68 6.12 19.59
N ILE A 143 5.81 7.08 19.84
CA ILE A 143 4.66 7.44 19.03
C ILE A 143 4.99 8.65 18.16
N PHE A 144 4.66 8.55 16.89
CA PHE A 144 4.70 9.63 15.91
C PHE A 144 3.26 9.99 15.55
N PRO A 145 2.76 11.18 15.91
CA PRO A 145 1.43 11.63 15.51
C PRO A 145 1.39 11.94 14.01
N ILE A 146 0.30 11.62 13.36
CA ILE A 146 0.10 11.89 11.94
C ILE A 146 -0.94 13.01 11.80
N PHE A 147 -0.50 14.18 11.39
CA PHE A 147 -1.37 15.33 11.21
C PHE A 147 -2.03 15.36 9.83
N ARG A 148 -3.17 15.97 9.76
CA ARG A 148 -3.88 16.34 8.52
C ARG A 148 -3.59 17.81 8.19
N LYS A 149 -4.01 18.21 6.98
CA LYS A 149 -3.94 19.61 6.52
C LYS A 149 -4.64 20.59 7.47
N ASP A 150 -5.69 20.14 8.16
CA ASP A 150 -6.46 20.94 9.13
C ASP A 150 -5.87 20.98 10.55
N GLY A 151 -4.66 20.44 10.75
CA GLY A 151 -3.96 20.42 12.04
C GLY A 151 -4.48 19.36 13.02
N ARG A 152 -5.49 18.57 12.69
CA ARG A 152 -5.95 17.47 13.55
C ARG A 152 -5.10 16.22 13.34
N ILE A 153 -4.94 15.41 14.38
CA ILE A 153 -4.26 14.12 14.30
C ILE A 153 -5.27 13.08 13.82
N HIS A 154 -4.96 12.34 12.74
CA HIS A 154 -5.81 11.27 12.24
C HIS A 154 -5.17 9.88 12.34
N GLY A 155 -4.04 9.79 13.00
CA GLY A 155 -3.40 8.51 13.25
C GLY A 155 -2.13 8.64 14.06
N PHE A 156 -1.61 7.49 14.44
CA PHE A 156 -0.36 7.36 15.18
C PHE A 156 0.43 6.18 14.63
N SER A 157 1.72 6.38 14.42
CA SER A 157 2.68 5.31 14.15
C SER A 157 3.55 5.09 15.38
N GLY A 158 3.61 3.86 15.90
CA GLY A 158 4.32 3.55 17.12
C GLY A 158 5.43 2.53 16.92
N ARG A 159 6.68 2.92 17.21
CA ARG A 159 7.85 2.04 17.20
C ARG A 159 8.02 1.38 18.56
N LYS A 160 8.04 0.06 18.60
CA LYS A 160 8.38 -0.71 19.82
C LYS A 160 9.82 -0.43 20.25
N VAL A 161 10.03 -0.19 21.55
CA VAL A 161 11.34 0.08 22.15
C VAL A 161 11.81 -1.02 23.10
N THR A 162 11.01 -2.07 23.26
CA THR A 162 11.32 -3.24 24.09
C THR A 162 11.72 -4.42 23.22
N ASP A 163 12.51 -5.33 23.77
CA ASP A 163 12.87 -6.59 23.13
C ASP A 163 11.84 -7.66 23.50
N ASP A 164 10.74 -7.71 22.76
CA ASP A 164 9.65 -8.69 22.91
C ASP A 164 9.07 -9.07 21.55
N ASN A 165 8.19 -10.07 21.50
CA ASN A 165 7.63 -10.62 20.26
C ASN A 165 6.53 -9.76 19.61
N ARG A 166 6.21 -8.57 20.14
CA ARG A 166 5.22 -7.67 19.52
C ARG A 166 5.74 -7.11 18.18
N PRO A 167 4.86 -6.77 17.24
CA PRO A 167 5.28 -6.17 15.97
C PRO A 167 6.16 -4.94 16.16
N LYS A 168 7.23 -4.84 15.37
CA LYS A 168 8.19 -3.71 15.36
C LYS A 168 7.47 -2.36 15.25
N TRP A 169 6.52 -2.26 14.31
CA TRP A 169 5.67 -1.10 14.12
C TRP A 169 4.20 -1.43 14.37
N LEU A 170 3.46 -0.48 14.93
CA LEU A 170 2.01 -0.55 15.09
C LEU A 170 1.41 0.78 14.65
N HIS A 171 0.37 0.72 13.83
CA HIS A 171 -0.33 1.88 13.32
C HIS A 171 -1.76 1.96 13.88
N MET A 172 -2.17 3.15 14.32
CA MET A 172 -3.55 3.46 14.67
C MET A 172 -4.08 4.49 13.66
N GLY A 173 -5.00 4.08 12.82
CA GLY A 173 -5.52 4.84 11.68
C GLY A 173 -5.22 4.16 10.35
N ARG A 174 -5.58 4.81 9.24
CA ARG A 174 -5.35 4.29 7.89
C ARG A 174 -4.05 4.83 7.31
N SER A 175 -2.95 4.10 7.47
CA SER A 175 -1.64 4.52 6.96
C SER A 175 -1.64 4.80 5.45
N SER A 176 -2.50 4.14 4.68
CA SER A 176 -2.68 4.41 3.25
C SER A 176 -3.12 5.84 2.91
N ASN A 177 -3.66 6.57 3.90
CA ASN A 177 -4.13 7.95 3.73
C ASN A 177 -3.13 8.99 4.27
N TRP A 178 -2.00 8.55 4.83
CA TRP A 178 -1.05 9.43 5.48
C TRP A 178 -0.09 10.08 4.48
N LEU A 179 0.22 11.35 4.69
CA LEU A 179 1.29 12.07 4.00
C LEU A 179 2.24 12.61 5.08
N PHE A 180 2.98 11.71 5.68
CA PHE A 180 3.87 12.02 6.79
C PHE A 180 5.32 12.20 6.32
N PRO A 181 6.06 13.16 6.85
CA PRO A 181 5.69 14.17 7.84
C PRO A 181 5.23 15.51 7.24
N TYR A 182 4.72 15.54 6.00
CA TYR A 182 4.37 16.74 5.24
C TYR A 182 3.50 17.74 6.02
N TYR A 183 2.46 17.25 6.70
CA TYR A 183 1.59 18.11 7.49
C TYR A 183 2.08 18.30 8.94
N ASN A 184 3.08 17.56 9.36
CA ASN A 184 3.66 17.67 10.68
C ASN A 184 4.66 18.83 10.77
N ILE A 185 5.53 18.98 9.77
CA ILE A 185 6.75 19.79 9.83
C ILE A 185 6.77 20.76 8.67
N LYS A 186 6.89 22.05 9.00
CA LYS A 186 6.91 23.12 7.98
C LYS A 186 8.13 22.99 7.07
N GLU A 187 9.28 22.72 7.65
CA GLU A 187 10.57 22.57 6.94
C GLU A 187 10.50 21.49 5.86
N VAL A 188 9.79 20.39 6.11
CA VAL A 188 9.58 19.34 5.10
C VAL A 188 8.82 19.87 3.89
N ARG A 189 7.74 20.63 4.13
CA ARG A 189 6.97 21.26 3.05
C ARG A 189 7.81 22.24 2.25
N ASP A 190 8.51 23.11 2.97
CA ASP A 190 9.33 24.16 2.36
C ASP A 190 10.46 23.56 1.51
N GLU A 191 11.13 22.50 1.99
CA GLU A 191 12.16 21.82 1.21
C GLU A 191 11.62 21.05 0.00
N ILE A 192 10.45 20.41 0.11
CA ILE A 192 9.78 19.79 -1.05
C ILE A 192 9.44 20.83 -2.09
N MET A 193 8.89 21.97 -1.68
CA MET A 193 8.53 23.10 -2.58
C MET A 193 9.78 23.70 -3.23
N LYS A 194 10.85 23.90 -2.46
CA LYS A 194 12.09 24.52 -2.93
C LYS A 194 12.88 23.62 -3.89
N LYS A 195 12.99 22.32 -3.54
CA LYS A 195 13.77 21.34 -4.33
C LYS A 195 12.95 20.70 -5.45
N GLU A 196 11.64 20.89 -5.44
CA GLU A 196 10.70 20.22 -6.35
C GLU A 196 10.94 18.71 -6.45
N SER A 197 11.38 18.12 -5.35
CA SER A 197 11.73 16.70 -5.26
C SER A 197 11.36 16.11 -3.90
N VAL A 198 11.17 14.79 -3.88
CA VAL A 198 10.84 14.05 -2.66
C VAL A 198 11.53 12.70 -2.62
N HIS A 199 12.02 12.32 -1.44
CA HIS A 199 12.50 10.99 -1.13
C HIS A 199 11.38 10.21 -0.45
N ILE A 200 11.00 9.05 -0.98
CA ILE A 200 9.99 8.18 -0.38
C ILE A 200 10.70 7.00 0.25
N VAL A 201 10.65 6.93 1.57
CA VAL A 201 11.27 5.88 2.38
C VAL A 201 10.22 4.95 2.99
N GLU A 202 10.66 3.79 3.45
CA GLU A 202 9.77 2.76 3.98
C GLU A 202 9.21 3.09 5.37
N SER A 203 10.06 3.57 6.27
CA SER A 203 9.73 3.72 7.68
C SER A 203 10.00 5.12 8.22
N VAL A 204 9.43 5.39 9.40
CA VAL A 204 9.72 6.63 10.14
C VAL A 204 11.18 6.68 10.59
N GLY A 205 11.81 5.53 10.85
CA GLY A 205 13.24 5.47 11.22
C GLY A 205 14.13 6.03 10.11
N ASP A 206 13.89 5.61 8.87
CA ASP A 206 14.61 6.11 7.69
C ASP A 206 14.40 7.62 7.49
N CYS A 207 13.17 8.06 7.69
CA CYS A 207 12.82 9.47 7.61
C CYS A 207 13.57 10.31 8.65
N LEU A 208 13.65 9.84 9.89
CA LEU A 208 14.40 10.51 10.95
C LEU A 208 15.89 10.56 10.64
N ALA A 209 16.49 9.46 10.18
CA ALA A 209 17.90 9.40 9.83
C ALA A 209 18.27 10.40 8.72
N LEU A 210 17.48 10.45 7.67
CA LEU A 210 17.67 11.43 6.58
C LEU A 210 17.44 12.88 7.05
N TYR A 211 16.38 13.11 7.83
CA TYR A 211 16.04 14.44 8.34
C TYR A 211 17.14 15.00 9.25
N GLU A 212 17.69 14.18 10.14
CA GLU A 212 18.80 14.52 11.04
C GLU A 212 20.04 14.96 10.27
N LYS A 213 20.30 14.33 9.12
CA LYS A 213 21.44 14.62 8.23
C LYS A 213 21.12 15.69 7.17
N GLY A 214 20.03 16.46 7.35
CA GLY A 214 19.68 17.61 6.52
C GLY A 214 18.89 17.30 5.24
N VAL A 215 18.57 16.03 4.95
CA VAL A 215 17.67 15.66 3.85
C VAL A 215 16.23 15.76 4.35
N LYS A 216 15.62 16.94 4.19
CA LYS A 216 14.31 17.23 4.79
C LYS A 216 13.11 16.98 3.88
N ASN A 217 13.32 16.89 2.57
CA ASN A 217 12.25 16.60 1.59
C ASN A 217 11.90 15.10 1.53
N VAL A 218 11.58 14.49 2.69
CA VAL A 218 11.32 13.06 2.85
C VAL A 218 9.85 12.80 3.19
N LEU A 219 9.27 11.75 2.60
CA LEU A 219 7.94 11.23 2.95
C LEU A 219 8.02 9.72 3.24
N VAL A 220 7.15 9.25 4.12
CA VAL A 220 7.10 7.84 4.55
C VAL A 220 5.94 7.12 3.89
N SER A 221 6.21 5.95 3.29
CA SER A 221 5.19 5.08 2.68
C SER A 221 4.48 4.17 3.69
N PHE A 222 5.05 4.01 4.90
CA PHE A 222 4.59 3.08 5.94
C PHE A 222 4.55 1.62 5.49
N GLY A 223 5.59 1.19 4.81
CA GLY A 223 5.81 -0.16 4.28
C GLY A 223 6.07 -0.17 2.79
N LEU A 224 6.16 -1.36 2.25
CA LEU A 224 6.65 -1.63 0.87
C LEU A 224 5.62 -1.37 -0.23
N ASN A 225 4.48 -0.73 0.08
CA ASN A 225 3.38 -0.60 -0.87
C ASN A 225 2.79 0.81 -0.87
N ILE A 226 3.09 1.57 -1.92
CA ILE A 226 2.49 2.89 -2.13
C ILE A 226 1.00 2.72 -2.51
N SER A 227 0.13 3.39 -1.73
CA SER A 227 -1.32 3.35 -1.95
C SER A 227 -1.75 4.32 -3.07
N PRO A 228 -2.90 4.06 -3.74
CA PRO A 228 -3.46 5.00 -4.71
C PRO A 228 -3.74 6.40 -4.10
N THR A 229 -4.17 6.43 -2.84
CA THR A 229 -4.42 7.70 -2.13
C THR A 229 -3.11 8.48 -1.89
N PHE A 230 -2.03 7.79 -1.55
CA PHE A 230 -0.71 8.40 -1.42
C PHE A 230 -0.24 8.97 -2.77
N THR A 231 -0.35 8.19 -3.85
CA THR A 231 -0.02 8.63 -5.21
C THR A 231 -0.83 9.87 -5.63
N SER A 232 -2.14 9.87 -5.37
CA SER A 232 -2.98 11.04 -5.66
C SER A 232 -2.55 12.30 -4.90
N LYS A 233 -2.11 12.14 -3.65
CA LYS A 233 -1.57 13.27 -2.87
C LYS A 233 -0.23 13.76 -3.39
N LEU A 234 0.66 12.85 -3.81
CA LEU A 234 1.92 13.23 -4.46
C LEU A 234 1.69 14.03 -5.74
N ALA A 235 0.70 13.63 -6.56
CA ALA A 235 0.37 14.33 -7.80
C ALA A 235 -0.10 15.78 -7.59
N LEU A 236 -0.56 16.13 -6.39
CA LEU A 236 -0.95 17.50 -6.03
C LEU A 236 0.24 18.36 -5.55
N LEU A 237 1.41 17.78 -5.38
CA LEU A 237 2.61 18.50 -4.97
C LEU A 237 3.41 18.96 -6.20
N PRO A 238 4.12 20.08 -6.15
CA PRO A 238 4.93 20.60 -7.26
C PRO A 238 6.26 19.82 -7.37
N ILE A 239 6.18 18.53 -7.64
CA ILE A 239 7.32 17.60 -7.63
C ILE A 239 7.74 17.31 -9.08
N LYS A 240 9.02 17.49 -9.37
CA LYS A 240 9.69 17.11 -10.61
C LYS A 240 10.48 15.81 -10.49
N LYS A 241 10.93 15.46 -9.27
CA LYS A 241 11.68 14.21 -9.03
C LYS A 241 11.14 13.48 -7.81
N ILE A 242 10.88 12.18 -7.96
CA ILE A 242 10.46 11.26 -6.90
C ILE A 242 11.52 10.18 -6.79
N PHE A 243 12.24 10.15 -5.68
CA PHE A 243 13.22 9.13 -5.37
C PHE A 243 12.58 8.04 -4.52
N ILE A 244 12.45 6.83 -5.05
CA ILE A 244 12.03 5.65 -4.29
C ILE A 244 13.28 5.05 -3.65
N SER A 245 13.34 5.15 -2.32
CA SER A 245 14.51 4.84 -1.50
C SER A 245 14.11 3.89 -0.36
N PHE A 246 13.54 2.72 -0.73
CA PHE A 246 13.19 1.68 0.24
C PHE A 246 14.44 0.90 0.66
N ASN A 247 14.34 0.21 1.78
CA ASN A 247 15.43 -0.51 2.41
C ASN A 247 16.13 -1.48 1.44
N ASN A 248 17.41 -1.72 1.70
CA ASN A 248 18.26 -2.62 0.95
C ASN A 248 18.53 -3.88 1.78
N ASP A 249 17.60 -4.84 1.78
CA ASP A 249 17.68 -6.08 2.55
C ASP A 249 18.76 -7.04 2.02
N ASN A 250 20.01 -6.58 1.95
CA ASN A 250 21.14 -7.30 1.35
C ASN A 250 21.47 -8.65 2.00
N THR A 251 21.14 -8.82 3.28
CA THR A 251 21.43 -10.04 4.04
C THR A 251 20.38 -11.13 3.87
N ALA A 252 19.25 -10.82 3.27
CA ALA A 252 18.16 -11.75 3.04
C ALA A 252 18.32 -12.46 1.68
N SER A 253 17.84 -13.71 1.58
CA SER A 253 17.77 -14.47 0.32
C SER A 253 16.94 -13.76 -0.76
N VAL A 254 16.04 -12.87 -0.36
CA VAL A 254 15.20 -12.02 -1.22
C VAL A 254 15.23 -10.61 -0.67
N ASN A 255 15.68 -9.64 -1.45
CA ASN A 255 15.65 -8.24 -1.09
C ASN A 255 14.22 -7.68 -1.21
N ARG A 256 13.49 -7.71 -0.08
CA ARG A 256 12.09 -7.30 0.00
C ARG A 256 11.90 -5.80 -0.24
N GLY A 257 12.83 -4.99 0.24
CA GLY A 257 12.82 -3.55 0.02
C GLY A 257 12.90 -3.23 -1.48
N PHE A 258 13.81 -3.85 -2.20
CA PHE A 258 13.90 -3.70 -3.67
C PHE A 258 12.64 -4.19 -4.38
N GLU A 259 12.10 -5.35 -4.00
CA GLU A 259 10.83 -5.82 -4.59
C GLU A 259 9.67 -4.86 -4.36
N GLY A 260 9.59 -4.30 -3.16
CA GLY A 260 8.60 -3.28 -2.81
C GLY A 260 8.78 -1.99 -3.59
N ALA A 261 10.04 -1.53 -3.74
CA ALA A 261 10.40 -0.38 -4.55
C ALA A 261 9.99 -0.55 -6.01
N ILE A 262 10.32 -1.68 -6.64
CA ILE A 262 9.96 -1.97 -8.04
C ILE A 262 8.44 -1.96 -8.23
N LYS A 263 7.68 -2.63 -7.35
CA LYS A 263 6.20 -2.64 -7.39
C LYS A 263 5.62 -1.23 -7.23
N SER A 264 6.25 -0.41 -6.39
CA SER A 264 5.83 0.98 -6.16
C SER A 264 6.16 1.88 -7.36
N ILE A 265 7.33 1.70 -7.98
CA ILE A 265 7.71 2.40 -9.21
C ILE A 265 6.72 2.06 -10.34
N PHE A 266 6.36 0.79 -10.53
CA PHE A 266 5.36 0.41 -11.54
C PHE A 266 4.04 1.19 -11.38
N LYS A 267 3.54 1.32 -10.13
CA LYS A 267 2.32 2.09 -9.86
C LYS A 267 2.49 3.58 -10.13
N LEU A 268 3.63 4.14 -9.76
CA LEU A 268 3.90 5.56 -9.97
C LEU A 268 4.02 5.88 -11.47
N VAL A 269 4.76 5.10 -12.24
CA VAL A 269 4.91 5.33 -13.69
C VAL A 269 3.65 5.06 -14.50
N GLU A 270 2.65 4.36 -13.94
CA GLU A 270 1.32 4.22 -14.54
C GLU A 270 0.42 5.43 -14.30
N SER A 271 0.64 6.19 -13.23
CA SER A 271 -0.23 7.27 -12.77
C SER A 271 0.41 8.66 -12.74
N MET A 272 1.72 8.74 -12.98
CA MET A 272 2.50 9.97 -13.01
C MET A 272 3.43 9.99 -14.23
N ASP A 273 4.10 11.13 -14.48
CA ASP A 273 5.07 11.25 -15.55
C ASP A 273 6.26 10.32 -15.31
N PHE A 274 6.59 9.53 -16.33
CA PHE A 274 7.64 8.51 -16.26
C PHE A 274 8.98 9.09 -15.81
N GLU A 275 9.40 10.23 -16.39
CA GLU A 275 10.68 10.86 -16.14
C GLU A 275 10.87 11.38 -14.71
N LYS A 276 9.78 11.47 -13.92
CA LYS A 276 9.84 11.96 -12.55
C LYS A 276 10.28 10.90 -11.54
N VAL A 277 10.23 9.61 -11.88
CA VAL A 277 10.40 8.52 -10.91
C VAL A 277 11.79 7.92 -11.00
N TYR A 278 12.52 7.93 -9.89
CA TYR A 278 13.88 7.41 -9.75
C TYR A 278 13.93 6.32 -8.69
N PHE A 279 14.84 5.37 -8.87
CA PHE A 279 15.19 4.36 -7.87
C PHE A 279 16.59 4.63 -7.34
N ILE A 280 16.69 4.98 -6.05
CA ILE A 280 17.97 5.21 -5.37
C ILE A 280 17.83 4.65 -3.95
N PRO A 281 18.20 3.38 -3.72
CA PRO A 281 18.14 2.77 -2.39
C PRO A 281 19.30 3.26 -1.51
N PRO A 282 19.22 3.05 -0.17
CA PRO A 282 20.38 3.22 0.71
C PRO A 282 21.49 2.24 0.36
N GLU A 283 22.72 2.61 0.65
CA GLU A 283 23.91 1.76 0.50
C GLU A 283 23.87 0.61 1.51
N GLU A 284 23.52 0.91 2.77
CA GLU A 284 23.32 -0.05 3.85
C GLU A 284 21.89 -0.63 3.83
N ASN A 285 21.59 -1.49 4.80
CA ASN A 285 20.27 -2.10 4.91
C ASN A 285 19.14 -1.06 5.04
N ASP A 286 19.34 -0.02 5.85
CA ASP A 286 18.45 1.14 5.97
C ASP A 286 19.26 2.43 6.20
N PHE A 287 18.58 3.60 6.12
CA PHE A 287 19.25 4.88 6.34
C PHE A 287 19.72 5.10 7.79
N GLY A 288 19.18 4.36 8.74
CA GLY A 288 19.62 4.42 10.14
C GLY A 288 20.97 3.75 10.37
N GLU A 289 21.42 2.89 9.45
CA GLU A 289 22.72 2.21 9.50
C GLU A 289 23.81 2.99 8.73
N MET A 290 23.44 4.00 7.93
CA MET A 290 24.37 4.79 7.12
C MET A 290 25.09 5.84 7.96
N ASN A 291 26.40 5.95 7.77
CA ASN A 291 27.20 7.03 8.33
C ASN A 291 27.05 8.33 7.53
N GLU A 292 27.72 9.40 7.96
CA GLU A 292 27.60 10.72 7.34
C GLU A 292 28.11 10.74 5.89
N THR A 293 29.27 10.14 5.63
CA THR A 293 29.88 10.05 4.28
C THR A 293 28.95 9.28 3.32
N GLN A 294 28.31 8.20 3.77
CA GLN A 294 27.38 7.43 2.97
C GLN A 294 26.09 8.22 2.65
N ILE A 295 25.60 9.03 3.59
CA ILE A 295 24.47 9.95 3.33
C ILE A 295 24.86 11.04 2.32
N GLU A 296 26.07 11.60 2.41
CA GLU A 296 26.58 12.55 1.42
C GLU A 296 26.70 11.89 0.03
N GLY A 297 27.19 10.65 -0.03
CA GLY A 297 27.22 9.84 -1.25
C GLY A 297 25.84 9.64 -1.85
N TYR A 298 24.84 9.30 -1.03
CA TYR A 298 23.44 9.18 -1.44
C TYR A 298 22.89 10.49 -2.01
N ILE A 299 23.13 11.63 -1.36
CA ILE A 299 22.70 12.96 -1.84
C ILE A 299 23.35 13.25 -3.20
N THR A 300 24.64 12.96 -3.33
CA THR A 300 25.42 13.14 -4.57
C THR A 300 24.84 12.28 -5.69
N GLU A 301 24.50 11.03 -5.40
CA GLU A 301 23.85 10.13 -6.36
C GLU A 301 22.49 10.68 -6.80
N CYS A 302 21.66 11.19 -5.88
CA CYS A 302 20.37 11.82 -6.20
C CYS A 302 20.50 13.01 -7.14
N CYS A 303 21.60 13.77 -7.04
CA CYS A 303 21.89 14.89 -7.94
C CYS A 303 22.34 14.44 -9.33
N ASN A 304 23.19 13.41 -9.40
CA ASN A 304 23.95 13.05 -10.60
C ASN A 304 23.31 11.90 -11.39
N LYS A 305 22.50 11.04 -10.78
CA LYS A 305 21.91 9.89 -11.43
C LYS A 305 20.97 10.31 -12.55
N THR A 306 21.23 9.85 -13.76
CA THR A 306 20.32 10.03 -14.87
C THR A 306 19.08 9.16 -14.71
N HIS A 307 17.95 9.61 -15.24
CA HIS A 307 16.73 8.81 -15.22
C HIS A 307 16.89 7.49 -15.97
N GLN A 308 17.61 7.50 -17.11
CA GLN A 308 17.91 6.31 -17.89
C GLN A 308 18.66 5.25 -17.05
N ASN A 309 19.72 5.64 -16.32
CA ASN A 309 20.47 4.71 -15.47
C ASN A 309 19.61 4.16 -14.33
N SER A 310 18.75 5.01 -13.75
CA SER A 310 17.78 4.58 -12.72
C SER A 310 16.82 3.52 -13.27
N MET A 311 16.22 3.77 -14.44
CA MET A 311 15.29 2.83 -15.05
C MET A 311 15.96 1.54 -15.53
N SER A 312 17.18 1.59 -16.01
CA SER A 312 17.97 0.40 -16.34
C SER A 312 18.16 -0.52 -15.13
N GLN A 313 18.44 0.05 -13.96
CA GLN A 313 18.54 -0.70 -12.71
C GLN A 313 17.18 -1.33 -12.31
N VAL A 314 16.08 -0.56 -12.40
CA VAL A 314 14.71 -1.05 -12.14
C VAL A 314 14.36 -2.23 -13.04
N ILE A 315 14.63 -2.12 -14.34
CA ILE A 315 14.37 -3.16 -15.34
C ILE A 315 15.17 -4.44 -15.03
N LYS A 316 16.44 -4.29 -14.69
CA LYS A 316 17.30 -5.42 -14.30
C LYS A 316 16.73 -6.16 -13.11
N ILE A 317 16.42 -5.46 -12.02
CA ILE A 317 15.87 -6.07 -10.80
C ILE A 317 14.50 -6.73 -11.10
N ALA A 318 13.63 -6.06 -11.84
CA ALA A 318 12.32 -6.60 -12.20
C ALA A 318 12.44 -7.90 -13.03
N LYS A 319 13.42 -7.98 -13.94
CA LYS A 319 13.72 -9.18 -14.70
C LYS A 319 14.21 -10.34 -13.80
N GLU A 320 15.05 -10.04 -12.83
CA GLU A 320 15.51 -11.02 -11.83
C GLU A 320 14.34 -11.55 -10.98
N MET A 321 13.43 -10.66 -10.55
CA MET A 321 12.20 -11.05 -9.84
C MET A 321 11.33 -12.00 -10.67
N MET A 322 11.16 -11.72 -11.96
CA MET A 322 10.41 -12.60 -12.88
C MET A 322 11.07 -13.99 -13.01
N ASN A 323 12.38 -14.01 -13.15
CA ASN A 323 13.14 -15.28 -13.30
C ASN A 323 13.07 -16.17 -12.06
N ARG A 324 13.08 -15.58 -10.85
CA ARG A 324 12.92 -16.31 -9.59
C ARG A 324 11.54 -16.96 -9.45
N ASN A 325 10.50 -16.31 -9.98
CA ASN A 325 9.10 -16.72 -9.84
C ASN A 325 8.58 -17.50 -11.06
N LYS A 326 9.40 -18.22 -11.80
CA LYS A 326 9.04 -18.90 -13.07
C LYS A 326 7.76 -19.75 -13.02
N ASN A 327 7.41 -20.31 -11.86
CA ASN A 327 6.23 -21.18 -11.69
C ASN A 327 4.96 -20.45 -11.22
N GLY A 328 4.97 -19.12 -11.12
CA GLY A 328 3.84 -18.34 -10.59
C GLY A 328 3.91 -16.84 -10.86
N VAL A 329 4.49 -16.44 -11.99
CA VAL A 329 4.58 -15.00 -12.34
C VAL A 329 3.18 -14.42 -12.41
N ASN A 330 2.89 -13.47 -11.51
CA ASN A 330 1.62 -12.76 -11.49
C ASN A 330 1.46 -11.99 -12.82
N LYS A 331 0.40 -12.32 -13.59
CA LYS A 331 0.08 -11.67 -14.88
C LYS A 331 0.08 -10.14 -14.79
N SER A 332 -0.36 -9.59 -13.66
CA SER A 332 -0.34 -8.15 -13.42
C SER A 332 1.09 -7.59 -13.36
N PHE A 333 2.02 -8.28 -12.69
CA PHE A 333 3.43 -7.85 -12.63
C PHE A 333 4.08 -7.86 -14.02
N THR A 334 3.87 -8.93 -14.79
CA THR A 334 4.37 -9.02 -16.18
C THR A 334 3.79 -7.90 -17.06
N SER A 335 2.51 -7.58 -16.90
CA SER A 335 1.87 -6.47 -17.62
C SER A 335 2.52 -5.12 -17.29
N SER A 336 2.73 -4.83 -16.01
CA SER A 336 3.39 -3.58 -15.57
C SER A 336 4.86 -3.50 -16.02
N TYR A 337 5.59 -4.63 -15.97
CA TYR A 337 6.95 -4.72 -16.52
C TYR A 337 6.99 -4.39 -18.01
N ASN A 338 6.12 -5.00 -18.81
CA ASN A 338 6.05 -4.75 -20.26
C ASN A 338 5.68 -3.29 -20.58
N LYS A 339 4.81 -2.67 -19.79
CA LYS A 339 4.49 -1.23 -19.92
C LYS A 339 5.72 -0.37 -19.61
N LEU A 340 6.48 -0.72 -18.56
CA LEU A 340 7.71 -0.01 -18.22
C LEU A 340 8.73 -0.10 -19.36
N ILE A 341 8.96 -1.29 -19.92
CA ILE A 341 9.87 -1.49 -21.07
C ILE A 341 9.44 -0.61 -22.24
N LYS A 342 8.15 -0.60 -22.61
CA LYS A 342 7.65 0.23 -23.71
C LYS A 342 7.92 1.72 -23.48
N LYS A 343 7.68 2.22 -22.26
CA LYS A 343 7.97 3.61 -21.91
C LYS A 343 9.48 3.88 -22.00
N ASN A 344 10.31 3.00 -21.43
CA ASN A 344 11.74 3.17 -21.46
C ASN A 344 12.29 3.17 -22.91
N THR A 345 11.83 2.27 -23.75
CA THR A 345 12.20 2.25 -25.18
C THR A 345 11.73 3.50 -25.92
N PHE A 346 10.54 4.02 -25.61
CA PHE A 346 10.04 5.26 -26.20
C PHE A 346 10.92 6.47 -25.86
N TYR A 347 11.37 6.58 -24.60
CA TYR A 347 12.17 7.73 -24.13
C TYR A 347 13.67 7.61 -24.49
N TYR A 348 14.24 6.41 -24.52
CA TYR A 348 15.69 6.20 -24.58
C TYR A 348 16.15 5.29 -25.72
N GLY A 349 15.24 4.74 -26.52
CA GLY A 349 15.58 3.76 -27.54
C GLY A 349 15.71 2.33 -26.99
N ASN A 350 16.04 1.38 -27.86
CA ASN A 350 16.32 -0.01 -27.45
C ASN A 350 17.67 -0.09 -26.72
N PHE A 351 17.70 -0.91 -25.68
CA PHE A 351 18.93 -1.29 -24.97
C PHE A 351 19.71 -2.32 -25.78
#